data_fedc0165d150f94d54971b43efa82131
#
_entry.id   fedc0165d150f94d54971b43efa82131
#
_cell.length_a   1.000
_cell.length_b   1.000
_cell.length_c   1.000
_cell.angle_alpha   90.00
_cell.angle_beta   90.00
_cell.angle_gamma   90.00
#
_symmetry.space_group_name_H-M   'P 1'
#
loop_
_entity.id
_entity.type
_entity.pdbx_description
1 polymer ?
#
loop_
_entity_poly.entity_id
_entity_poly.type
_entity_poly.pdbx_seq_one_letter_code
_entity_poly.pdbx_strand_id
1 'polypeptide(L)'
;MGFGRVEKGTGFGSCFGLGVIMKAIQYLEKGRPEVVDLPMPVPGKGQVLMKIHGVATCPHWDLHINDGVSMVPGGTVEYPYMPGQPGHEAMGEVVALGPGVEQFAVGSKVVLWQDQAGVTQGCYAEYVVADEGNLLAIPVSFAPEEVASLELAMCVQVSFDQIANVKSIEGKRFAVSGLGPAGLVAIQLAKAYGASEVIAFDPVESRRELATELGADRVLDPTDEEAFPHNRFSPEAVDLAIDCTGLKVSIEYLMHRTAEVVALFGVLRDEVNFGFMHWCRGLHLIGYGAHNKTAAETALAHISAGTLKLAPLITKTLPLDRYAEGVALLREQKAIKVCFTP
;
A
#
# COMPACT_ATOMS: atom_id res chain seq x y z
N MET A 1 -18.54 -4.93 18.71
CA MET A 1 -17.62 -3.80 18.86
C MET A 1 -18.36 -2.57 18.37
N GLY A 2 -18.68 -1.63 19.27
CA GLY A 2 -19.65 -0.58 18.99
C GLY A 2 -19.05 0.61 18.26
N PHE A 3 -19.63 0.97 17.13
CA PHE A 3 -19.38 2.24 16.47
C PHE A 3 -20.16 3.33 17.23
N GLY A 4 -19.45 4.19 17.96
CA GLY A 4 -20.02 5.36 18.61
C GLY A 4 -20.41 6.43 17.59
N ARG A 5 -21.63 6.92 17.71
CA ARG A 5 -22.16 8.07 16.97
C ARG A 5 -21.35 9.33 17.34
N VAL A 6 -20.71 9.96 16.37
CA VAL A 6 -20.06 11.26 16.54
C VAL A 6 -21.12 12.36 16.47
N GLU A 7 -21.32 13.09 17.56
CA GLU A 7 -22.15 14.27 17.58
C GLU A 7 -21.48 15.43 16.83
N LYS A 8 -22.27 16.15 16.04
CA LYS A 8 -21.86 17.35 15.30
C LYS A 8 -21.57 18.49 16.28
N GLY A 9 -20.29 18.74 16.56
CA GLY A 9 -19.84 19.93 17.27
C GLY A 9 -19.75 21.13 16.32
N THR A 10 -20.72 22.03 16.40
CA THR A 10 -20.69 23.38 15.78
C THR A 10 -19.86 24.30 16.65
N GLY A 11 -18.75 24.83 16.12
CA GLY A 11 -18.04 25.92 16.79
C GLY A 11 -16.62 26.14 16.26
N PHE A 12 -16.43 26.65 15.05
CA PHE A 12 -15.17 27.23 14.63
C PHE A 12 -15.12 28.70 15.04
N GLY A 13 -14.42 28.98 16.14
CA GLY A 13 -14.07 30.34 16.58
C GLY A 13 -13.01 30.92 15.63
N SER A 14 -13.36 32.04 14.99
CA SER A 14 -12.52 32.84 14.12
C SER A 14 -11.39 33.54 14.91
N CYS A 15 -10.15 33.11 14.72
CA CYS A 15 -8.94 33.91 14.92
C CYS A 15 -7.89 33.44 13.89
N PHE A 16 -8.08 33.80 12.63
CA PHE A 16 -7.05 33.58 11.60
C PHE A 16 -6.60 34.96 11.11
N GLY A 17 -5.40 35.37 11.54
CA GLY A 17 -4.60 36.31 10.78
C GLY A 17 -4.36 35.73 9.36
N LEU A 18 -4.00 36.58 8.37
CA LEU A 18 -3.71 36.18 6.99
C LEU A 18 -2.72 35.01 6.98
N GLY A 19 -3.24 33.78 7.07
CA GLY A 19 -2.45 32.55 7.24
C GLY A 19 -1.77 32.16 5.93
N VAL A 20 -0.58 31.62 6.05
CA VAL A 20 0.11 30.95 4.95
C VAL A 20 -0.85 29.89 4.39
N ILE A 21 -1.07 29.91 3.09
CA ILE A 21 -1.88 28.88 2.37
C ILE A 21 -0.97 27.84 1.76
N MET A 22 -1.49 26.65 1.56
CA MET A 22 -0.86 25.54 0.86
C MET A 22 -1.83 24.93 -0.14
N LYS A 23 -1.31 24.17 -1.10
CA LYS A 23 -2.10 23.44 -2.09
C LYS A 23 -2.32 21.99 -1.67
N ALA A 24 -3.51 21.47 -1.99
CA ALA A 24 -3.84 20.06 -1.84
C ALA A 24 -4.79 19.61 -2.97
N ILE A 25 -4.84 18.31 -3.20
CA ILE A 25 -5.86 17.71 -4.07
C ILE A 25 -7.13 17.45 -3.24
N GLN A 26 -8.29 17.77 -3.81
CA GLN A 26 -9.57 17.39 -3.24
C GLN A 26 -10.51 16.88 -4.32
N TYR A 27 -11.16 15.76 -4.08
CA TYR A 27 -12.29 15.34 -4.91
C TYR A 27 -13.53 16.13 -4.51
N LEU A 28 -13.97 17.06 -5.37
CA LEU A 28 -15.17 17.87 -5.15
C LEU A 28 -16.43 17.07 -5.43
N GLU A 29 -16.36 16.15 -6.38
CA GLU A 29 -17.38 15.15 -6.74
C GLU A 29 -16.72 13.92 -7.35
N LYS A 30 -17.48 12.89 -7.60
CA LYS A 30 -17.00 11.66 -8.27
C LYS A 30 -16.28 11.98 -9.59
N GLY A 31 -15.06 11.49 -9.73
CA GLY A 31 -14.24 11.65 -10.94
C GLY A 31 -13.67 13.05 -11.16
N ARG A 32 -13.79 13.95 -10.15
CA ARG A 32 -13.36 15.34 -10.27
C ARG A 32 -12.40 15.75 -9.16
N PRO A 33 -11.13 15.35 -9.21
CA PRO A 33 -10.09 15.88 -8.34
C PRO A 33 -9.66 17.27 -8.82
N GLU A 34 -9.56 18.22 -7.89
CA GLU A 34 -9.10 19.58 -8.16
C GLU A 34 -8.00 19.98 -7.18
N VAL A 35 -7.15 20.92 -7.58
CA VAL A 35 -6.23 21.60 -6.68
C VAL A 35 -7.01 22.65 -5.90
N VAL A 36 -6.93 22.59 -4.58
CA VAL A 36 -7.57 23.55 -3.66
C VAL A 36 -6.54 24.22 -2.79
N ASP A 37 -6.82 25.46 -2.40
CA ASP A 37 -6.03 26.21 -1.44
C ASP A 37 -6.58 25.94 -0.02
N LEU A 38 -5.69 25.54 0.88
CA LEU A 38 -6.00 25.26 2.29
C LEU A 38 -5.15 26.14 3.21
N PRO A 39 -5.64 26.48 4.42
CA PRO A 39 -4.77 27.03 5.45
C PRO A 39 -3.65 26.07 5.80
N MET A 40 -2.43 26.58 6.02
CA MET A 40 -1.31 25.79 6.54
C MET A 40 -1.72 25.15 7.86
N PRO A 41 -1.64 23.80 8.00
CA PRO A 41 -2.03 23.15 9.23
C PRO A 41 -0.98 23.38 10.33
N VAL A 42 -1.43 23.36 11.58
CA VAL A 42 -0.58 23.57 12.76
C VAL A 42 -0.49 22.26 13.54
N PRO A 43 0.73 21.76 13.82
CA PRO A 43 0.89 20.51 14.55
C PRO A 43 0.47 20.65 16.01
N GLY A 44 -0.37 19.74 16.47
CA GLY A 44 -0.80 19.60 17.86
C GLY A 44 0.21 18.85 18.72
N LYS A 45 -0.21 18.46 19.93
CA LYS A 45 0.65 17.71 20.85
C LYS A 45 1.05 16.34 20.25
N GLY A 46 2.36 16.03 20.24
CA GLY A 46 2.90 14.78 19.69
C GLY A 46 2.87 14.71 18.17
N GLN A 47 2.60 15.82 17.49
CA GLN A 47 2.50 15.90 16.03
C GLN A 47 3.62 16.76 15.45
N VAL A 48 3.98 16.47 14.22
CA VAL A 48 4.90 17.27 13.42
C VAL A 48 4.22 17.82 12.18
N LEU A 49 4.66 18.98 11.69
CA LEU A 49 4.34 19.45 10.35
C LEU A 49 5.39 18.89 9.38
N MET A 50 4.99 18.06 8.45
CA MET A 50 5.83 17.51 7.42
C MET A 50 5.61 18.25 6.10
N LYS A 51 6.68 18.80 5.51
CA LYS A 51 6.72 19.24 4.12
C LYS A 51 6.87 18.00 3.24
N ILE A 52 5.94 17.75 2.34
CA ILE A 52 5.97 16.59 1.45
C ILE A 52 6.97 16.83 0.32
N HIS A 53 7.84 15.85 0.08
CA HIS A 53 8.78 15.83 -1.04
C HIS A 53 8.32 14.90 -2.16
N GLY A 54 7.55 13.87 -1.81
CA GLY A 54 6.90 12.98 -2.75
C GLY A 54 5.83 12.14 -2.07
N VAL A 55 4.77 11.88 -2.81
CA VAL A 55 3.66 11.02 -2.40
C VAL A 55 3.34 10.06 -3.53
N ALA A 56 3.37 8.77 -3.23
CA ALA A 56 3.09 7.71 -4.19
C ALA A 56 1.61 7.33 -4.19
N THR A 57 1.09 6.94 -5.34
CA THR A 57 -0.29 6.46 -5.46
C THR A 57 -0.46 5.09 -4.81
N CYS A 58 -1.64 4.87 -4.22
CA CYS A 58 -2.19 3.55 -3.96
C CYS A 58 -3.28 3.27 -5.01
N PRO A 59 -2.97 2.57 -6.13
CA PRO A 59 -3.89 2.47 -7.26
C PRO A 59 -5.28 1.99 -6.89
N HIS A 60 -5.37 1.12 -5.88
CA HIS A 60 -6.66 0.64 -5.39
C HIS A 60 -7.49 1.77 -4.75
N TRP A 61 -6.90 2.57 -3.85
CA TRP A 61 -7.58 3.69 -3.21
C TRP A 61 -7.86 4.83 -4.18
N ASP A 62 -6.87 5.21 -4.98
CA ASP A 62 -7.01 6.32 -5.93
C ASP A 62 -8.15 6.07 -6.92
N LEU A 63 -8.22 4.86 -7.50
CA LEU A 63 -9.28 4.50 -8.44
C LEU A 63 -10.64 4.36 -7.75
N HIS A 64 -10.69 3.79 -6.53
CA HIS A 64 -11.95 3.63 -5.79
C HIS A 64 -12.57 4.98 -5.42
N ILE A 65 -11.79 5.89 -4.85
CA ILE A 65 -12.29 7.22 -4.50
C ILE A 65 -12.68 8.01 -5.75
N ASN A 66 -11.89 7.91 -6.82
CA ASN A 66 -12.26 8.51 -8.10
C ASN A 66 -13.60 7.97 -8.63
N ASP A 67 -13.91 6.70 -8.43
CA ASP A 67 -15.11 6.04 -8.93
C ASP A 67 -16.29 6.06 -7.95
N GLY A 68 -16.14 6.70 -6.80
CA GLY A 68 -17.17 6.73 -5.76
C GLY A 68 -17.43 5.35 -5.12
N VAL A 69 -16.42 4.48 -5.11
CA VAL A 69 -16.50 3.15 -4.52
C VAL A 69 -15.81 3.16 -3.15
N SER A 70 -16.53 2.79 -2.11
CA SER A 70 -15.96 2.70 -0.77
C SER A 70 -14.89 1.60 -0.67
N MET A 71 -13.83 1.86 0.10
CA MET A 71 -12.82 0.87 0.45
C MET A 71 -13.42 -0.25 1.33
N VAL A 72 -14.38 0.10 2.17
CA VAL A 72 -15.08 -0.88 3.01
C VAL A 72 -16.32 -1.40 2.24
N PRO A 73 -16.49 -2.71 2.08
CA PRO A 73 -17.68 -3.28 1.45
C PRO A 73 -18.97 -2.78 2.10
N GLY A 74 -19.92 -2.32 1.29
CA GLY A 74 -21.18 -1.75 1.77
C GLY A 74 -21.11 -0.30 2.29
N GLY A 75 -19.93 0.31 2.30
CA GLY A 75 -19.77 1.72 2.63
C GLY A 75 -20.12 2.65 1.47
N THR A 76 -20.15 3.96 1.75
CA THR A 76 -20.39 5.03 0.78
C THR A 76 -19.21 6.00 0.76
N VAL A 77 -19.00 6.66 -0.37
CA VAL A 77 -18.06 7.78 -0.51
C VAL A 77 -18.87 9.06 -0.59
N GLU A 78 -18.62 9.99 0.31
CA GLU A 78 -19.24 11.32 0.33
C GLU A 78 -18.29 12.36 -0.27
N TYR A 79 -18.85 13.32 -1.03
CA TYR A 79 -18.10 14.42 -1.61
C TYR A 79 -18.64 15.78 -1.10
N PRO A 80 -17.83 16.84 -0.98
CA PRO A 80 -16.36 16.85 -1.23
C PRO A 80 -15.65 15.86 -0.31
N TYR A 81 -14.72 15.07 -0.89
CA TYR A 81 -13.93 14.12 -0.11
C TYR A 81 -12.88 14.87 0.72
N MET A 82 -12.31 14.21 1.71
CA MET A 82 -11.30 14.82 2.58
C MET A 82 -10.10 15.32 1.76
N PRO A 83 -9.65 16.59 1.92
CA PRO A 83 -8.51 17.11 1.17
C PRO A 83 -7.25 16.28 1.37
N GLY A 84 -6.46 16.10 0.31
CA GLY A 84 -5.24 15.31 0.32
C GLY A 84 -5.44 13.80 0.34
N GLN A 85 -6.65 13.30 0.64
CA GLN A 85 -6.99 11.89 0.52
C GLN A 85 -7.31 11.51 -0.94
N PRO A 86 -6.97 10.26 -1.35
CA PRO A 86 -6.50 9.12 -0.54
C PRO A 86 -4.97 9.02 -0.39
N GLY A 87 -4.21 10.11 -0.44
CA GLY A 87 -2.75 10.09 -0.28
C GLY A 87 -2.32 9.67 1.13
N HIS A 88 -1.57 8.57 1.24
CA HIS A 88 -1.06 8.01 2.50
C HIS A 88 0.34 7.40 2.40
N GLU A 89 0.94 7.37 1.22
CA GLU A 89 2.29 6.86 0.98
C GLU A 89 3.24 8.03 0.69
N ALA A 90 3.80 8.66 1.72
CA ALA A 90 4.52 9.93 1.58
C ALA A 90 5.87 9.96 2.30
N MET A 91 6.81 10.65 1.68
CA MET A 91 8.12 11.00 2.23
C MET A 91 8.28 12.53 2.25
N GLY A 92 8.93 13.05 3.28
CA GLY A 92 9.15 14.49 3.41
C GLY A 92 10.16 14.89 4.49
N GLU A 93 10.04 16.12 4.92
CA GLU A 93 10.90 16.73 5.93
C GLU A 93 10.07 17.38 7.03
N VAL A 94 10.45 17.18 8.27
CA VAL A 94 9.86 17.86 9.43
C VAL A 94 10.24 19.33 9.39
N VAL A 95 9.24 20.23 9.32
CA VAL A 95 9.45 21.68 9.26
C VAL A 95 8.96 22.41 10.50
N ALA A 96 8.09 21.79 11.31
CA ALA A 96 7.69 22.31 12.61
C ALA A 96 7.31 21.17 13.56
N LEU A 97 7.45 21.41 14.86
CA LEU A 97 7.16 20.46 15.93
C LEU A 97 6.00 20.99 16.78
N GLY A 98 5.05 20.13 17.07
CA GLY A 98 4.06 20.37 18.11
C GLY A 98 4.62 20.10 19.52
N PRO A 99 3.89 20.51 20.57
CA PRO A 99 4.33 20.26 21.95
C PRO A 99 4.51 18.76 22.23
N GLY A 100 5.61 18.39 22.90
CA GLY A 100 5.85 17.03 23.37
C GLY A 100 6.38 16.06 22.29
N VAL A 101 6.74 16.53 21.10
CA VAL A 101 7.50 15.73 20.12
C VAL A 101 8.90 15.47 20.63
N GLU A 102 9.33 14.21 20.63
CA GLU A 102 10.62 13.78 21.18
C GLU A 102 11.47 13.00 20.13
N GLN A 103 10.84 12.39 19.13
CA GLN A 103 11.51 11.49 18.19
C GLN A 103 12.21 12.22 17.03
N PHE A 104 11.80 13.44 16.72
CA PHE A 104 12.28 14.18 15.53
C PHE A 104 12.72 15.60 15.87
N ALA A 105 13.58 16.13 15.01
CA ALA A 105 13.94 17.55 14.99
C ALA A 105 13.51 18.18 13.66
N VAL A 106 13.40 19.52 13.63
CA VAL A 106 13.24 20.25 12.36
C VAL A 106 14.41 19.92 11.43
N GLY A 107 14.12 19.59 10.18
CA GLY A 107 15.08 19.12 9.18
C GLY A 107 15.20 17.58 9.11
N SER A 108 14.57 16.82 10.02
CA SER A 108 14.54 15.35 9.94
C SER A 108 13.84 14.91 8.67
N LYS A 109 14.48 14.03 7.88
CA LYS A 109 13.83 13.34 6.77
C LYS A 109 13.03 12.16 7.31
N VAL A 110 11.79 12.08 6.91
CA VAL A 110 10.83 11.09 7.44
C VAL A 110 9.97 10.49 6.33
N VAL A 111 9.49 9.29 6.60
CA VAL A 111 8.52 8.59 5.75
C VAL A 111 7.33 8.14 6.60
N LEU A 112 6.14 8.25 6.04
CA LEU A 112 4.90 7.77 6.66
C LEU A 112 4.83 6.24 6.51
N TRP A 113 4.56 5.54 7.62
CA TRP A 113 4.35 4.10 7.60
C TRP A 113 2.91 3.71 7.94
N GLN A 114 2.13 4.63 8.47
CA GLN A 114 0.73 4.40 8.82
C GLN A 114 -0.09 5.64 8.52
N ASP A 115 -1.23 5.45 7.83
CA ASP A 115 -2.23 6.50 7.70
C ASP A 115 -2.90 6.79 9.05
N GLN A 116 -3.24 8.02 9.29
CA GLN A 116 -3.91 8.42 10.53
C GLN A 116 -5.42 8.17 10.42
N ALA A 117 -5.92 7.16 11.11
CA ALA A 117 -7.35 6.92 11.21
C ALA A 117 -8.09 8.15 11.78
N GLY A 118 -9.05 8.68 11.04
CA GLY A 118 -9.83 9.86 11.44
C GLY A 118 -9.17 11.20 11.12
N VAL A 119 -8.18 11.23 10.25
CA VAL A 119 -7.47 12.45 9.82
C VAL A 119 -8.38 13.36 9.01
N THR A 120 -8.14 14.66 9.18
CA THR A 120 -8.83 15.72 8.43
C THR A 120 -8.16 16.03 7.09
N GLN A 121 -6.98 15.44 6.80
CA GLN A 121 -6.21 15.71 5.58
C GLN A 121 -5.29 14.53 5.25
N GLY A 122 -5.17 14.21 3.94
CA GLY A 122 -4.21 13.25 3.42
C GLY A 122 -2.96 13.90 2.82
N CYS A 123 -2.09 13.08 2.23
CA CYS A 123 -0.76 13.47 1.78
C CYS A 123 -0.69 14.02 0.34
N TYR A 124 -1.77 14.02 -0.46
CA TYR A 124 -1.76 14.75 -1.73
C TYR A 124 -1.87 16.25 -1.47
N ALA A 125 -0.83 16.82 -0.86
CA ALA A 125 -0.73 18.21 -0.43
C ALA A 125 0.73 18.65 -0.32
N GLU A 126 1.00 19.95 -0.20
CA GLU A 126 2.36 20.46 0.04
C GLU A 126 2.87 20.15 1.46
N TYR A 127 1.93 20.14 2.43
CA TYR A 127 2.24 19.87 3.84
C TYR A 127 1.15 19.01 4.46
N VAL A 128 1.52 18.22 5.46
CA VAL A 128 0.60 17.43 6.27
C VAL A 128 1.05 17.43 7.73
N VAL A 129 0.09 17.41 8.65
CA VAL A 129 0.37 17.12 10.07
C VAL A 129 0.32 15.62 10.28
N ALA A 130 1.31 15.06 10.92
CA ALA A 130 1.39 13.64 11.23
C ALA A 130 1.76 13.42 12.71
N ASP A 131 1.20 12.38 13.34
CA ASP A 131 1.65 11.93 14.66
C ASP A 131 3.09 11.39 14.54
N GLU A 132 3.96 11.75 15.48
CA GLU A 132 5.36 11.27 15.44
C GLU A 132 5.46 9.75 15.44
N GLY A 133 4.49 9.05 16.05
CA GLY A 133 4.43 7.58 16.07
C GLY A 133 4.18 6.94 14.71
N ASN A 134 3.63 7.69 13.73
CA ASN A 134 3.29 7.20 12.39
C ASN A 134 4.42 7.42 11.37
N LEU A 135 5.55 7.95 11.83
CA LEU A 135 6.70 8.28 11.00
C LEU A 135 7.92 7.44 11.37
N LEU A 136 8.77 7.16 10.39
CA LEU A 136 10.12 6.66 10.59
C LEU A 136 11.14 7.65 10.02
N ALA A 137 12.26 7.82 10.75
CA ALA A 137 13.40 8.56 10.24
C ALA A 137 14.08 7.79 9.11
N ILE A 138 14.50 8.51 8.08
CA ILE A 138 15.22 7.94 6.94
C ILE A 138 16.52 8.71 6.66
N PRO A 139 17.52 8.07 6.03
CA PRO A 139 18.69 8.76 5.52
C PRO A 139 18.31 9.88 4.54
N VAL A 140 19.06 10.99 4.61
CA VAL A 140 18.85 12.17 3.72
C VAL A 140 19.07 11.87 2.24
N SER A 141 19.74 10.75 1.92
CA SER A 141 20.07 10.34 0.55
C SER A 141 18.92 9.68 -0.20
N PHE A 142 17.85 9.26 0.49
CA PHE A 142 16.72 8.64 -0.20
C PHE A 142 15.94 9.66 -1.04
N ALA A 143 15.68 9.30 -2.30
CA ALA A 143 14.69 9.98 -3.13
C ALA A 143 13.27 9.50 -2.78
N PRO A 144 12.22 10.29 -3.04
CA PRO A 144 10.84 9.89 -2.75
C PRO A 144 10.45 8.57 -3.38
N GLU A 145 10.85 8.30 -4.61
CA GLU A 145 10.55 7.07 -5.35
C GLU A 145 11.12 5.81 -4.66
N GLU A 146 12.19 5.97 -3.89
CA GLU A 146 12.85 4.85 -3.22
C GLU A 146 12.16 4.43 -1.93
N VAL A 147 11.37 5.33 -1.30
CA VAL A 147 10.89 5.07 0.06
C VAL A 147 9.45 5.54 0.35
N ALA A 148 8.84 6.40 -0.47
CA ALA A 148 7.49 6.93 -0.19
C ALA A 148 6.46 5.81 0.00
N SER A 149 6.58 4.69 -0.73
CA SER A 149 5.70 3.52 -0.59
C SER A 149 6.07 2.58 0.57
N LEU A 150 6.73 3.09 1.63
CA LEU A 150 7.02 2.28 2.83
C LEU A 150 5.75 1.72 3.49
N GLU A 151 4.65 2.47 3.47
CA GLU A 151 3.38 1.99 4.02
C GLU A 151 2.92 0.72 3.31
N LEU A 152 2.93 0.70 1.97
CA LEU A 152 2.65 -0.52 1.20
C LEU A 152 3.61 -1.66 1.53
N ALA A 153 4.92 -1.36 1.62
CA ALA A 153 5.92 -2.37 1.95
C ALA A 153 5.70 -2.96 3.35
N MET A 154 5.33 -2.14 4.32
CA MET A 154 4.93 -2.56 5.67
C MET A 154 3.70 -3.47 5.61
N CYS A 155 2.69 -3.10 4.83
CA CYS A 155 1.48 -3.91 4.69
C CYS A 155 1.79 -5.32 4.13
N VAL A 156 2.63 -5.42 3.11
CA VAL A 156 3.04 -6.73 2.57
C VAL A 156 3.90 -7.48 3.60
N GLN A 157 4.81 -6.78 4.31
CA GLN A 157 5.62 -7.37 5.38
C GLN A 157 4.76 -8.01 6.48
N VAL A 158 3.65 -7.37 6.89
CA VAL A 158 2.70 -7.98 7.85
C VAL A 158 2.22 -9.35 7.37
N SER A 159 1.89 -9.51 6.09
CA SER A 159 1.47 -10.81 5.56
C SER A 159 2.61 -11.83 5.58
N PHE A 160 3.84 -11.40 5.33
CA PHE A 160 5.02 -12.28 5.44
C PHE A 160 5.29 -12.72 6.87
N ASP A 161 5.15 -11.82 7.85
CA ASP A 161 5.26 -12.14 9.28
C ASP A 161 4.18 -13.17 9.70
N GLN A 162 2.94 -12.99 9.19
CA GLN A 162 1.86 -13.94 9.45
C GLN A 162 2.14 -15.33 8.83
N ILE A 163 2.66 -15.39 7.59
CA ILE A 163 3.08 -16.64 6.96
C ILE A 163 4.19 -17.28 7.79
N ALA A 164 5.23 -16.52 8.15
CA ALA A 164 6.40 -17.01 8.89
C ALA A 164 6.04 -17.55 10.29
N ASN A 165 5.00 -17.02 10.92
CA ASN A 165 4.47 -17.53 12.19
C ASN A 165 3.80 -18.91 12.05
N VAL A 166 3.39 -19.31 10.85
CA VAL A 166 2.76 -20.61 10.58
C VAL A 166 3.76 -21.57 9.96
N LYS A 167 4.54 -21.10 8.98
CA LYS A 167 5.49 -21.90 8.21
C LYS A 167 6.71 -21.07 7.80
N SER A 168 7.91 -21.66 7.91
CA SER A 168 9.13 -21.07 7.34
C SER A 168 8.99 -20.86 5.83
N ILE A 169 9.48 -19.73 5.34
CA ILE A 169 9.54 -19.42 3.90
C ILE A 169 10.85 -19.94 3.28
N GLU A 170 11.90 -20.03 4.09
CA GLU A 170 13.23 -20.49 3.63
C GLU A 170 13.15 -21.88 2.98
N GLY A 171 13.70 -21.99 1.79
CA GLY A 171 13.74 -23.22 0.99
C GLY A 171 12.40 -23.63 0.36
N LYS A 172 11.34 -22.86 0.54
CA LYS A 172 9.99 -23.16 0.03
C LYS A 172 9.77 -22.59 -1.38
N ARG A 173 8.90 -23.25 -2.13
CA ARG A 173 8.34 -22.70 -3.38
C ARG A 173 7.21 -21.73 -3.02
N PHE A 174 7.31 -20.49 -3.49
CA PHE A 174 6.40 -19.41 -3.12
C PHE A 174 5.67 -18.87 -4.35
N ALA A 175 4.35 -18.77 -4.29
CA ALA A 175 3.53 -18.18 -5.35
C ALA A 175 3.05 -16.77 -5.00
N VAL A 176 3.04 -15.88 -6.00
CA VAL A 176 2.47 -14.54 -5.90
C VAL A 176 1.44 -14.36 -7.01
N SER A 177 0.18 -14.08 -6.67
CA SER A 177 -0.86 -13.78 -7.66
C SER A 177 -1.26 -12.30 -7.61
N GLY A 178 -1.28 -11.66 -8.80
CA GLY A 178 -1.46 -10.23 -8.96
C GLY A 178 -0.15 -9.45 -8.84
N LEU A 179 0.40 -9.02 -9.98
CA LEU A 179 1.69 -8.32 -10.07
C LEU A 179 1.51 -6.80 -10.17
N GLY A 180 0.55 -6.27 -9.40
CA GLY A 180 0.49 -4.85 -9.05
C GLY A 180 1.57 -4.49 -8.02
N PRO A 181 1.53 -3.27 -7.45
CA PRO A 181 2.54 -2.81 -6.50
C PRO A 181 2.80 -3.80 -5.35
N ALA A 182 1.75 -4.35 -4.74
CA ALA A 182 1.87 -5.30 -3.64
C ALA A 182 2.54 -6.61 -4.04
N GLY A 183 2.17 -7.18 -5.20
CA GLY A 183 2.78 -8.41 -5.68
C GLY A 183 4.25 -8.25 -6.04
N LEU A 184 4.63 -7.09 -6.61
CA LEU A 184 6.03 -6.77 -6.91
C LEU A 184 6.89 -6.59 -5.64
N VAL A 185 6.29 -6.10 -4.54
CA VAL A 185 6.93 -6.12 -3.20
C VAL A 185 7.02 -7.55 -2.68
N ALA A 186 5.95 -8.33 -2.80
CA ALA A 186 5.89 -9.71 -2.30
C ALA A 186 6.94 -10.62 -2.95
N ILE A 187 7.19 -10.48 -4.27
CA ILE A 187 8.26 -11.23 -4.97
C ILE A 187 9.60 -10.98 -4.31
N GLN A 188 9.96 -9.73 -4.09
CA GLN A 188 11.25 -9.35 -3.51
C GLN A 188 11.39 -9.83 -2.07
N LEU A 189 10.33 -9.71 -1.26
CA LEU A 189 10.32 -10.24 0.11
C LEU A 189 10.42 -11.76 0.12
N ALA A 190 9.73 -12.50 -0.76
CA ALA A 190 9.85 -13.95 -0.85
C ALA A 190 11.31 -14.37 -1.10
N LYS A 191 12.02 -13.68 -2.01
CA LYS A 191 13.46 -13.90 -2.25
C LYS A 191 14.28 -13.54 -1.02
N ALA A 192 14.01 -12.42 -0.37
CA ALA A 192 14.74 -11.98 0.84
C ALA A 192 14.55 -12.95 2.02
N TYR A 193 13.39 -13.60 2.12
CA TYR A 193 13.11 -14.66 3.10
C TYR A 193 13.61 -16.05 2.69
N GLY A 194 14.35 -16.17 1.58
CA GLY A 194 15.02 -17.41 1.16
C GLY A 194 14.11 -18.41 0.47
N ALA A 195 13.02 -17.99 -0.17
CA ALA A 195 12.23 -18.88 -1.03
C ALA A 195 13.11 -19.51 -2.10
N SER A 196 13.01 -20.83 -2.30
CA SER A 196 13.81 -21.57 -3.28
C SER A 196 13.40 -21.28 -4.72
N GLU A 197 12.11 -21.03 -4.94
CA GLU A 197 11.53 -20.64 -6.22
C GLU A 197 10.37 -19.68 -5.98
N VAL A 198 10.31 -18.57 -6.71
CA VAL A 198 9.21 -17.61 -6.70
C VAL A 198 8.48 -17.66 -8.04
N ILE A 199 7.20 -18.07 -8.02
CA ILE A 199 6.35 -18.22 -9.19
C ILE A 199 5.28 -17.12 -9.14
N ALA A 200 5.22 -16.27 -10.16
CA ALA A 200 4.36 -15.10 -10.18
C ALA A 200 3.29 -15.19 -11.28
N PHE A 201 2.06 -14.77 -10.97
CA PHE A 201 0.90 -14.89 -11.84
C PHE A 201 0.24 -13.53 -12.08
N ASP A 202 0.11 -13.13 -13.34
CA ASP A 202 -0.66 -11.95 -13.78
C ASP A 202 -1.02 -12.08 -15.26
N PRO A 203 -2.23 -11.71 -15.72
CA PRO A 203 -2.56 -11.74 -17.15
C PRO A 203 -1.83 -10.67 -17.97
N VAL A 204 -1.30 -9.61 -17.35
CA VAL A 204 -0.65 -8.48 -18.03
C VAL A 204 0.83 -8.77 -18.26
N GLU A 205 1.25 -8.86 -19.51
CA GLU A 205 2.62 -9.22 -19.91
C GLU A 205 3.67 -8.26 -19.33
N SER A 206 3.47 -6.95 -19.45
CA SER A 206 4.43 -5.95 -18.94
C SER A 206 4.64 -6.03 -17.43
N ARG A 207 3.64 -6.49 -16.66
CA ARG A 207 3.79 -6.74 -15.22
C ARG A 207 4.62 -8.01 -14.96
N ARG A 208 4.45 -9.04 -15.79
CA ARG A 208 5.26 -10.26 -15.71
C ARG A 208 6.73 -9.98 -16.05
N GLU A 209 7.01 -9.10 -17.02
CA GLU A 209 8.37 -8.66 -17.36
C GLU A 209 9.03 -7.99 -16.15
N LEU A 210 8.39 -6.99 -15.54
CA LEU A 210 8.92 -6.33 -14.35
C LEU A 210 9.06 -7.29 -13.16
N ALA A 211 8.14 -8.24 -12.99
CA ALA A 211 8.24 -9.27 -11.95
C ALA A 211 9.51 -10.13 -12.12
N THR A 212 9.89 -10.45 -13.36
CA THR A 212 11.15 -11.15 -13.65
C THR A 212 12.37 -10.32 -13.28
N GLU A 213 12.37 -9.02 -13.62
CA GLU A 213 13.44 -8.09 -13.23
C GLU A 213 13.59 -7.95 -11.70
N LEU A 214 12.48 -8.08 -10.97
CA LEU A 214 12.43 -7.99 -9.51
C LEU A 214 12.64 -9.33 -8.80
N GLY A 215 12.96 -10.40 -9.53
CA GLY A 215 13.44 -11.66 -8.97
C GLY A 215 12.45 -12.82 -8.99
N ALA A 216 11.34 -12.74 -9.70
CA ALA A 216 10.52 -13.93 -9.96
C ALA A 216 11.29 -14.93 -10.84
N ASP A 217 11.34 -16.20 -10.42
CA ASP A 217 12.01 -17.25 -11.17
C ASP A 217 11.16 -17.73 -12.35
N ARG A 218 9.83 -17.69 -12.19
CA ARG A 218 8.87 -18.01 -13.24
C ARG A 218 7.72 -16.99 -13.20
N VAL A 219 7.28 -16.57 -14.39
CA VAL A 219 6.11 -15.70 -14.55
C VAL A 219 5.12 -16.36 -15.52
N LEU A 220 3.87 -16.45 -15.13
CA LEU A 220 2.86 -17.22 -15.84
C LEU A 220 1.59 -16.39 -16.02
N ASP A 221 0.89 -16.63 -17.13
CA ASP A 221 -0.45 -16.14 -17.34
C ASP A 221 -1.44 -17.10 -16.67
N PRO A 222 -2.20 -16.68 -15.63
CA PRO A 222 -3.14 -17.57 -14.95
C PRO A 222 -4.36 -17.94 -15.82
N THR A 223 -4.56 -17.29 -16.96
CA THR A 223 -5.62 -17.64 -17.91
C THR A 223 -5.26 -18.85 -18.78
N ASP A 224 -3.99 -19.21 -18.84
CA ASP A 224 -3.52 -20.48 -19.40
C ASP A 224 -3.62 -21.57 -18.33
N GLU A 225 -4.66 -22.38 -18.41
CA GLU A 225 -4.94 -23.44 -17.43
C GLU A 225 -3.87 -24.55 -17.41
N GLU A 226 -3.12 -24.70 -18.50
CA GLU A 226 -2.04 -25.70 -18.62
C GLU A 226 -0.69 -25.18 -18.09
N ALA A 227 -0.54 -23.85 -17.91
CA ALA A 227 0.71 -23.23 -17.49
C ALA A 227 1.21 -23.71 -16.11
N PHE A 228 0.28 -24.08 -15.20
CA PHE A 228 0.61 -24.56 -13.88
C PHE A 228 -0.38 -25.63 -13.37
N PRO A 229 0.07 -26.76 -12.78
CA PRO A 229 -0.78 -27.87 -12.39
C PRO A 229 -1.90 -27.49 -11.42
N HIS A 230 -3.15 -27.85 -11.74
CA HIS A 230 -4.31 -27.66 -10.90
C HIS A 230 -4.46 -28.78 -9.85
N ASN A 231 -3.43 -28.98 -9.04
CA ASN A 231 -3.42 -30.00 -8.00
C ASN A 231 -2.46 -29.65 -6.86
N ARG A 232 -3.00 -29.19 -5.74
CA ARG A 232 -2.23 -28.84 -4.54
C ARG A 232 -1.50 -30.02 -3.88
N PHE A 233 -1.76 -31.24 -4.30
CA PHE A 233 -1.07 -32.45 -3.83
C PHE A 233 0.01 -32.95 -4.80
N SER A 234 0.19 -32.26 -5.93
CA SER A 234 1.26 -32.55 -6.88
C SER A 234 2.62 -32.21 -6.27
N PRO A 235 3.68 -32.96 -6.63
CA PRO A 235 5.06 -32.53 -6.32
C PRO A 235 5.45 -31.17 -6.91
N GLU A 236 4.69 -30.70 -7.90
CA GLU A 236 4.90 -29.41 -8.56
C GLU A 236 4.13 -28.26 -7.88
N ALA A 237 3.22 -28.56 -6.92
CA ALA A 237 2.50 -27.53 -6.16
C ALA A 237 3.47 -26.62 -5.42
N VAL A 238 3.10 -25.35 -5.25
CA VAL A 238 3.84 -24.44 -4.38
C VAL A 238 3.54 -24.76 -2.92
N ASP A 239 4.49 -24.47 -2.03
CA ASP A 239 4.28 -24.66 -0.61
C ASP A 239 3.42 -23.54 -0.02
N LEU A 240 3.75 -22.28 -0.37
CA LEU A 240 3.18 -21.06 0.18
C LEU A 240 2.74 -20.13 -0.94
N ALA A 241 1.74 -19.30 -0.68
CA ALA A 241 1.27 -18.32 -1.64
C ALA A 241 0.76 -17.05 -0.96
N ILE A 242 0.76 -15.95 -1.72
CA ILE A 242 0.09 -14.70 -1.38
C ILE A 242 -0.78 -14.24 -2.54
N ASP A 243 -2.05 -13.89 -2.25
CA ASP A 243 -2.91 -13.21 -3.20
C ASP A 243 -2.86 -11.70 -2.98
N CYS A 244 -2.50 -10.96 -4.03
CA CYS A 244 -2.43 -9.50 -4.04
C CYS A 244 -3.55 -8.87 -4.90
N THR A 245 -4.55 -9.66 -5.31
CA THR A 245 -5.65 -9.20 -6.17
C THR A 245 -6.94 -8.91 -5.41
N GLY A 246 -7.25 -9.70 -4.37
CA GLY A 246 -8.54 -9.74 -3.70
C GLY A 246 -9.67 -10.35 -4.55
N LEU A 247 -9.35 -10.93 -5.70
CA LEU A 247 -10.33 -11.54 -6.60
C LEU A 247 -10.58 -13.00 -6.23
N LYS A 248 -11.84 -13.38 -6.10
CA LYS A 248 -12.24 -14.76 -5.83
C LYS A 248 -11.55 -15.76 -6.75
N VAL A 249 -11.54 -15.52 -8.06
CA VAL A 249 -10.94 -16.42 -9.05
C VAL A 249 -9.43 -16.61 -8.81
N SER A 250 -8.72 -15.56 -8.43
CA SER A 250 -7.28 -15.60 -8.13
C SER A 250 -7.01 -16.40 -6.85
N ILE A 251 -7.78 -16.13 -5.80
CA ILE A 251 -7.65 -16.82 -4.51
C ILE A 251 -7.91 -18.32 -4.69
N GLU A 252 -9.01 -18.69 -5.34
CA GLU A 252 -9.35 -20.09 -5.61
C GLU A 252 -8.30 -20.77 -6.52
N TYR A 253 -7.75 -20.03 -7.50
CA TYR A 253 -6.63 -20.51 -8.32
C TYR A 253 -5.43 -20.90 -7.47
N LEU A 254 -5.02 -20.03 -6.50
CA LEU A 254 -3.94 -20.34 -5.58
C LEU A 254 -4.29 -21.49 -4.62
N MET A 255 -5.51 -21.52 -4.07
CA MET A 255 -5.94 -22.57 -3.14
C MET A 255 -5.84 -23.98 -3.74
N HIS A 256 -6.09 -24.12 -5.04
CA HIS A 256 -5.97 -25.40 -5.75
C HIS A 256 -4.52 -25.79 -6.10
N ARG A 257 -3.56 -24.90 -5.92
CA ARG A 257 -2.16 -25.06 -6.34
C ARG A 257 -1.15 -24.96 -5.20
N THR A 258 -1.62 -24.60 -3.99
CA THR A 258 -0.78 -24.38 -2.81
C THR A 258 -0.97 -25.50 -1.79
N ALA A 259 0.13 -26.07 -1.33
CA ALA A 259 0.11 -27.19 -0.41
C ALA A 259 -0.22 -26.78 1.04
N GLU A 260 0.32 -25.67 1.54
CA GLU A 260 0.34 -25.38 2.98
C GLU A 260 -0.39 -24.08 3.36
N VAL A 261 -0.01 -22.91 2.80
CA VAL A 261 -0.51 -21.59 3.24
C VAL A 261 -0.83 -20.71 2.05
N VAL A 262 -2.00 -20.07 2.07
CA VAL A 262 -2.37 -18.95 1.20
C VAL A 262 -2.69 -17.73 2.06
N ALA A 263 -1.89 -16.67 1.95
CA ALA A 263 -2.18 -15.38 2.56
C ALA A 263 -3.04 -14.52 1.62
N LEU A 264 -4.05 -13.88 2.17
CA LEU A 264 -4.99 -13.01 1.45
C LEU A 264 -4.63 -11.56 1.77
N PHE A 265 -3.80 -10.94 0.93
CA PHE A 265 -3.43 -9.53 1.05
C PHE A 265 -4.43 -8.62 0.33
N GLY A 266 -4.86 -9.00 -0.88
CA GLY A 266 -5.85 -8.24 -1.64
C GLY A 266 -7.17 -8.10 -0.88
N VAL A 267 -7.81 -6.92 -0.98
CA VAL A 267 -9.08 -6.65 -0.28
C VAL A 267 -10.17 -7.56 -0.83
N LEU A 268 -10.51 -8.59 -0.06
CA LEU A 268 -11.53 -9.58 -0.42
C LEU A 268 -12.93 -8.96 -0.36
N ARG A 269 -13.68 -9.04 -1.45
CA ARG A 269 -15.06 -8.53 -1.56
C ARG A 269 -16.10 -9.63 -1.78
N ASP A 270 -15.68 -10.80 -2.25
CA ASP A 270 -16.54 -11.94 -2.56
C ASP A 270 -16.23 -13.12 -1.65
N GLU A 271 -17.20 -14.01 -1.48
CA GLU A 271 -17.01 -15.27 -0.77
C GLU A 271 -16.15 -16.24 -1.60
N VAL A 272 -15.19 -16.90 -0.97
CA VAL A 272 -14.35 -17.94 -1.57
C VAL A 272 -14.80 -19.33 -1.12
N ASN A 273 -14.69 -20.32 -2.01
CA ASN A 273 -15.13 -21.68 -1.74
C ASN A 273 -14.01 -22.49 -1.05
N PHE A 274 -14.19 -22.80 0.22
CA PHE A 274 -13.32 -23.71 0.96
C PHE A 274 -13.99 -25.07 1.11
N GLY A 275 -13.60 -26.05 0.29
CA GLY A 275 -14.20 -27.36 0.24
C GLY A 275 -13.28 -28.48 0.74
N PHE A 276 -13.72 -29.74 0.50
CA PHE A 276 -13.01 -30.95 0.96
C PHE A 276 -11.54 -31.02 0.54
N MET A 277 -11.21 -30.59 -0.69
CA MET A 277 -9.85 -30.61 -1.20
C MET A 277 -8.91 -29.65 -0.44
N HIS A 278 -9.43 -28.56 0.10
CA HIS A 278 -8.66 -27.59 0.89
C HIS A 278 -8.56 -28.02 2.36
N TRP A 279 -9.64 -28.60 2.92
CA TRP A 279 -9.67 -29.19 4.26
C TRP A 279 -8.69 -30.39 4.36
N CYS A 280 -8.62 -31.19 3.30
CA CYS A 280 -7.71 -32.35 3.24
C CYS A 280 -6.24 -31.88 3.29
N ARG A 281 -5.44 -32.42 4.21
CA ARG A 281 -4.06 -32.01 4.53
C ARG A 281 -3.91 -30.57 5.00
N GLY A 282 -4.98 -29.93 5.48
CA GLY A 282 -4.93 -28.70 6.27
C GLY A 282 -4.35 -27.50 5.55
N LEU A 283 -5.00 -27.02 4.45
CA LEU A 283 -4.65 -25.72 3.87
C LEU A 283 -4.97 -24.60 4.87
N HIS A 284 -4.00 -23.72 5.13
CA HIS A 284 -4.22 -22.51 5.90
C HIS A 284 -4.59 -21.34 4.98
N LEU A 285 -5.70 -20.66 5.28
CA LEU A 285 -6.01 -19.34 4.71
C LEU A 285 -5.76 -18.29 5.79
N ILE A 286 -4.94 -17.29 5.49
CA ILE A 286 -4.57 -16.23 6.43
C ILE A 286 -5.05 -14.91 5.85
N GLY A 287 -6.01 -14.25 6.53
CA GLY A 287 -6.43 -12.90 6.19
C GLY A 287 -5.39 -11.87 6.62
N TYR A 288 -5.51 -10.66 6.06
CA TYR A 288 -4.61 -9.55 6.35
C TYR A 288 -4.69 -9.14 7.84
N GLY A 289 -3.52 -8.93 8.45
CA GLY A 289 -3.39 -8.48 9.83
C GLY A 289 -3.50 -6.97 10.01
N ALA A 290 -3.11 -6.49 11.19
CA ALA A 290 -3.08 -5.07 11.48
C ALA A 290 -1.71 -4.46 11.16
N HIS A 291 -1.71 -3.20 10.69
CA HIS A 291 -0.50 -2.39 10.55
C HIS A 291 0.28 -2.36 11.88
N ASN A 292 1.59 -2.46 11.81
CA ASN A 292 2.43 -2.35 12.99
C ASN A 292 3.83 -1.79 12.65
N LYS A 293 4.39 -1.08 13.62
CA LYS A 293 5.67 -0.38 13.47
C LYS A 293 6.84 -1.32 13.22
N THR A 294 6.83 -2.51 13.83
CA THR A 294 7.90 -3.51 13.64
C THR A 294 7.99 -3.99 12.20
N ALA A 295 6.85 -4.23 11.55
CA ALA A 295 6.81 -4.58 10.14
C ALA A 295 7.31 -3.41 9.26
N ALA A 296 6.99 -2.15 9.62
CA ALA A 296 7.49 -0.97 8.92
C ALA A 296 9.02 -0.83 9.06
N GLU A 297 9.55 -1.03 10.26
CA GLU A 297 11.00 -1.01 10.53
C GLU A 297 11.71 -2.14 9.76
N THR A 298 11.13 -3.34 9.70
CA THR A 298 11.65 -4.47 8.92
C THR A 298 11.65 -4.17 7.42
N ALA A 299 10.56 -3.63 6.89
CA ALA A 299 10.47 -3.22 5.49
C ALA A 299 11.49 -2.13 5.15
N LEU A 300 11.66 -1.12 6.03
CA LEU A 300 12.67 -0.07 5.85
C LEU A 300 14.11 -0.64 5.91
N ALA A 301 14.36 -1.65 6.74
CA ALA A 301 15.65 -2.34 6.76
C ALA A 301 15.93 -3.07 5.44
N HIS A 302 14.95 -3.75 4.85
CA HIS A 302 15.06 -4.37 3.52
C HIS A 302 15.31 -3.33 2.42
N ILE A 303 14.62 -2.16 2.46
CA ILE A 303 14.85 -1.05 1.53
C ILE A 303 16.30 -0.54 1.68
N SER A 304 16.74 -0.28 2.91
CA SER A 304 18.08 0.23 3.21
C SER A 304 19.21 -0.75 2.82
N ALA A 305 18.95 -2.04 2.91
CA ALA A 305 19.86 -3.10 2.47
C ALA A 305 19.85 -3.34 0.95
N GLY A 306 18.89 -2.73 0.22
CA GLY A 306 18.71 -2.93 -1.23
C GLY A 306 18.10 -4.28 -1.62
N THR A 307 17.61 -5.06 -0.65
CA THR A 307 16.88 -6.32 -0.88
C THR A 307 15.42 -6.10 -1.24
N LEU A 308 14.87 -4.91 -0.95
CA LEU A 308 13.58 -4.44 -1.41
C LEU A 308 13.77 -3.10 -2.13
N LYS A 309 13.37 -3.03 -3.39
CA LYS A 309 13.47 -1.83 -4.24
C LYS A 309 12.05 -1.36 -4.58
N LEU A 310 11.70 -0.13 -4.15
CA LEU A 310 10.39 0.47 -4.44
C LEU A 310 10.44 1.37 -5.68
N ALA A 311 11.59 1.96 -6.00
CA ALA A 311 11.73 2.84 -7.16
C ALA A 311 11.26 2.23 -8.50
N PRO A 312 11.51 0.94 -8.81
CA PRO A 312 11.01 0.33 -10.05
C PRO A 312 9.47 0.25 -10.14
N LEU A 313 8.76 0.36 -9.02
CA LEU A 313 7.30 0.39 -8.98
C LEU A 313 6.76 1.76 -9.43
N ILE A 314 7.55 2.82 -9.26
CA ILE A 314 7.20 4.19 -9.66
C ILE A 314 7.49 4.35 -11.14
N THR A 315 6.50 4.14 -11.98
CA THR A 315 6.67 4.18 -13.44
C THR A 315 6.47 5.56 -14.04
N LYS A 316 5.98 6.51 -13.23
CA LYS A 316 5.84 7.94 -13.57
C LYS A 316 6.05 8.82 -12.35
N THR A 317 6.71 9.97 -12.54
CA THR A 317 6.76 11.08 -11.58
C THR A 317 6.12 12.30 -12.23
N LEU A 318 5.17 12.93 -11.54
CA LEU A 318 4.40 14.07 -12.02
C LEU A 318 4.31 15.16 -10.92
N PRO A 319 4.18 16.44 -11.27
CA PRO A 319 3.83 17.44 -10.29
C PRO A 319 2.40 17.21 -9.78
N LEU A 320 2.12 17.63 -8.54
CA LEU A 320 0.86 17.35 -7.84
C LEU A 320 -0.38 17.89 -8.60
N ASP A 321 -0.26 19.01 -9.28
CA ASP A 321 -1.35 19.62 -10.07
C ASP A 321 -1.75 18.77 -11.30
N ARG A 322 -0.95 17.76 -11.66
CA ARG A 322 -1.27 16.75 -12.68
C ARG A 322 -1.85 15.45 -12.10
N TYR A 323 -2.39 15.50 -10.90
CA TYR A 323 -2.94 14.31 -10.21
C TYR A 323 -3.98 13.57 -11.06
N ALA A 324 -4.93 14.28 -11.69
CA ALA A 324 -5.95 13.67 -12.56
C ALA A 324 -5.33 12.85 -13.72
N GLU A 325 -4.22 13.31 -14.28
CA GLU A 325 -3.48 12.58 -15.31
C GLU A 325 -2.88 11.29 -14.75
N GLY A 326 -2.30 11.35 -13.55
CA GLY A 326 -1.77 10.15 -12.87
C GLY A 326 -2.86 9.09 -12.64
N VAL A 327 -4.05 9.50 -12.18
CA VAL A 327 -5.20 8.60 -12.02
C VAL A 327 -5.63 7.98 -13.36
N ALA A 328 -5.62 8.75 -14.45
CA ALA A 328 -5.92 8.24 -15.79
C ALA A 328 -4.88 7.19 -16.24
N LEU A 329 -3.58 7.42 -16.01
CA LEU A 329 -2.52 6.46 -16.32
C LEU A 329 -2.68 5.13 -15.53
N LEU A 330 -3.09 5.20 -14.27
CA LEU A 330 -3.38 4.00 -13.46
C LEU A 330 -4.57 3.23 -14.05
N ARG A 331 -5.65 3.93 -14.42
CA ARG A 331 -6.86 3.33 -15.00
C ARG A 331 -6.57 2.64 -16.34
N GLU A 332 -5.76 3.26 -17.18
CA GLU A 332 -5.35 2.73 -18.46
C GLU A 332 -4.26 1.65 -18.35
N GLN A 333 -3.85 1.31 -17.14
CA GLN A 333 -2.74 0.37 -16.83
C GLN A 333 -1.41 0.77 -17.51
N LYS A 334 -1.23 2.07 -17.81
CA LYS A 334 0.01 2.65 -18.35
C LYS A 334 1.01 3.04 -17.26
N ALA A 335 0.60 2.98 -16.00
CA ALA A 335 1.47 3.14 -14.85
C ALA A 335 1.15 2.08 -13.80
N ILE A 336 2.17 1.62 -13.08
CA ILE A 336 2.04 0.74 -11.91
C ILE A 336 1.77 1.60 -10.68
N LYS A 337 2.64 2.59 -10.43
CA LYS A 337 2.45 3.66 -9.44
C LYS A 337 2.92 4.97 -10.05
N VAL A 338 2.35 6.06 -9.56
CA VAL A 338 2.78 7.43 -9.87
C VAL A 338 3.28 8.07 -8.58
N CYS A 339 4.43 8.73 -8.62
CA CYS A 339 4.89 9.59 -7.54
C CYS A 339 4.57 11.04 -7.89
N PHE A 340 3.89 11.75 -6.99
CA PHE A 340 3.62 13.17 -7.15
C PHE A 340 4.56 14.00 -6.30
N THR A 341 5.09 15.07 -6.88
CA THR A 341 5.91 16.07 -6.19
C THR A 341 5.09 17.34 -6.04
N PRO A 342 4.78 17.77 -4.82
CA PRO A 342 4.06 19.02 -4.55
C PRO A 342 4.83 20.26 -4.95
#